data_7c776da9297bbba3c37b6704f368df73
#
_entry.id   7c776da9297bbba3c37b6704f368df73
#
_cell.length_a   1.000
_cell.length_b   1.000
_cell.length_c   1.000
_cell.angle_alpha   90.00
_cell.angle_beta   90.00
_cell.angle_gamma   90.00
#
_symmetry.space_group_name_H-M   'P 1'
#
loop_
_entity.id
_entity.type
_entity.pdbx_description
1 polymer ?
#
loop_
_entity_poly.entity_id
_entity_poly.type
_entity_poly.pdbx_seq_one_letter_code
_entity_poly.pdbx_strand_id
1 'polypeptide(L)'
;MESLLKEINAVMGVNGSFVCYSDGTLVAHVVPPYVSAEQLTTAARIAAQTFQALDISHRRAEEADLVFEQGRLILKNLRGGILGILCARTISLPLLNLTVNPLIRKLTAELKPPKEAVVPPSAPAVPAPAPTPRVAAGTATETIYTALEQETRQILEAARQFQVTLRVLNSAAIWMSCPTYRHLLIAPERKFLEFISPGTHKDQLSTLFEGLGYQGNYTFNALHAEELQHYVHAQRELSVDVFLNAVKVYHRLDLSAQLTRPALPKEALLLTRLQYVETTPHLLAELAVLLLEFDWKGDQAAVASILQLCSEDWGWYKTVTMNLSKIADLARARFPSAESARVVDLCQWLAQQINDTPKTLRWQMRAQLGDGVRWYDTPPVRYPSTLDALRHVGMQIFSRGRTV
;
A
#
# COMPACT_ATOMS: atom_id res chain seq x y z
N MET A 1 -27.32 -24.98 0.73
CA MET A 1 -26.76 -23.71 0.30
C MET A 1 -27.68 -22.96 -0.67
N GLU A 2 -28.06 -23.51 -1.84
CA GLU A 2 -28.94 -22.82 -2.80
C GLU A 2 -30.31 -22.43 -2.25
N SER A 3 -30.91 -23.27 -1.37
CA SER A 3 -32.17 -22.95 -0.72
C SER A 3 -32.08 -21.69 0.14
N LEU A 4 -30.95 -21.49 0.85
CA LEU A 4 -30.72 -20.31 1.67
C LEU A 4 -30.50 -19.05 0.78
N LEU A 5 -29.85 -19.21 -0.38
CA LEU A 5 -29.72 -18.13 -1.34
C LEU A 5 -31.07 -17.72 -1.94
N LYS A 6 -31.99 -18.69 -2.18
CA LYS A 6 -33.35 -18.40 -2.63
C LYS A 6 -34.14 -17.62 -1.56
N GLU A 7 -33.95 -17.92 -0.28
CA GLU A 7 -34.55 -17.13 0.80
C GLU A 7 -34.04 -15.69 0.82
N ILE A 8 -32.74 -15.48 0.59
CA ILE A 8 -32.15 -14.14 0.46
C ILE A 8 -32.74 -13.42 -0.76
N ASN A 9 -32.85 -14.11 -1.89
CA ASN A 9 -33.36 -13.54 -3.13
C ASN A 9 -34.88 -13.25 -3.06
N ALA A 10 -35.63 -13.78 -2.08
CA ALA A 10 -37.01 -13.45 -1.85
C ALA A 10 -37.21 -12.04 -1.24
N VAL A 11 -36.14 -11.42 -0.73
CA VAL A 11 -36.21 -10.05 -0.22
C VAL A 11 -36.41 -9.07 -1.37
N MET A 12 -37.44 -8.24 -1.25
CA MET A 12 -37.77 -7.25 -2.29
C MET A 12 -36.56 -6.36 -2.58
N GLY A 13 -36.14 -6.31 -3.84
CA GLY A 13 -34.98 -5.54 -4.30
C GLY A 13 -33.68 -6.34 -4.35
N VAL A 14 -33.68 -7.62 -3.98
CA VAL A 14 -32.57 -8.53 -4.26
C VAL A 14 -32.73 -9.14 -5.64
N ASN A 15 -31.70 -9.02 -6.46
CA ASN A 15 -31.67 -9.54 -7.84
C ASN A 15 -30.95 -10.89 -7.95
N GLY A 16 -30.09 -11.22 -6.97
CA GLY A 16 -29.33 -12.46 -6.97
C GLY A 16 -28.34 -12.53 -5.84
N SER A 17 -27.82 -13.71 -5.59
CA SER A 17 -26.81 -13.93 -4.54
C SER A 17 -25.86 -15.07 -4.88
N PHE A 18 -24.67 -15.04 -4.32
CA PHE A 18 -23.65 -16.09 -4.45
C PHE A 18 -22.86 -16.24 -3.16
N VAL A 19 -22.27 -17.42 -2.98
CA VAL A 19 -21.29 -17.70 -1.92
C VAL A 19 -20.03 -18.25 -2.55
N CYS A 20 -18.89 -17.75 -2.08
CA CYS A 20 -17.57 -18.27 -2.44
C CYS A 20 -16.72 -18.52 -1.20
N TYR A 21 -15.69 -19.34 -1.33
CA TYR A 21 -14.64 -19.48 -0.31
C TYR A 21 -13.78 -18.22 -0.23
N SER A 22 -12.95 -18.15 0.82
CA SER A 22 -11.98 -17.05 1.01
C SER A 22 -10.88 -17.00 -0.06
N ASP A 23 -10.71 -18.03 -0.87
CA ASP A 23 -9.85 -18.06 -2.06
C ASP A 23 -10.55 -17.58 -3.35
N GLY A 24 -11.87 -17.30 -3.29
CA GLY A 24 -12.69 -16.88 -4.41
C GLY A 24 -13.34 -18.03 -5.19
N THR A 25 -13.16 -19.28 -4.79
CA THR A 25 -13.85 -20.41 -5.43
C THR A 25 -15.34 -20.38 -5.13
N LEU A 26 -16.17 -20.33 -6.18
CA LEU A 26 -17.63 -20.34 -6.06
C LEU A 26 -18.13 -21.66 -5.43
N VAL A 27 -19.02 -21.52 -4.44
CA VAL A 27 -19.66 -22.65 -3.73
C VAL A 27 -21.08 -22.85 -4.23
N ALA A 28 -21.87 -21.78 -4.29
CA ALA A 28 -23.26 -21.79 -4.72
C ALA A 28 -23.67 -20.40 -5.24
N HIS A 29 -24.64 -20.35 -6.13
CA HIS A 29 -25.17 -19.09 -6.62
C HIS A 29 -26.61 -19.22 -7.10
N VAL A 30 -27.37 -18.15 -6.95
CA VAL A 30 -28.70 -17.97 -7.52
C VAL A 30 -28.75 -16.55 -8.09
N VAL A 31 -28.47 -16.42 -9.38
CA VAL A 31 -28.33 -15.14 -10.07
C VAL A 31 -29.19 -15.11 -11.33
N PRO A 32 -29.54 -13.91 -11.85
CA PRO A 32 -30.29 -13.78 -13.08
C PRO A 32 -29.54 -14.34 -14.29
N PRO A 33 -30.26 -14.78 -15.36
CA PRO A 33 -29.63 -15.38 -16.53
C PRO A 33 -28.67 -14.46 -17.30
N TYR A 34 -28.77 -13.13 -17.12
CA TYR A 34 -27.88 -12.17 -17.75
C TYR A 34 -26.50 -12.07 -17.08
N VAL A 35 -26.34 -12.65 -15.88
CA VAL A 35 -25.04 -12.74 -15.19
C VAL A 35 -24.32 -13.99 -15.69
N SER A 36 -23.25 -13.83 -16.46
CA SER A 36 -22.48 -14.97 -16.95
C SER A 36 -21.66 -15.63 -15.83
N ALA A 37 -21.40 -16.94 -15.97
CA ALA A 37 -20.57 -17.69 -15.05
C ALA A 37 -19.16 -17.11 -14.90
N GLU A 38 -18.59 -16.57 -15.98
CA GLU A 38 -17.29 -15.92 -16.00
C GLU A 38 -17.30 -14.62 -15.17
N GLN A 39 -18.33 -13.79 -15.34
CA GLN A 39 -18.50 -12.56 -14.54
C GLN A 39 -18.66 -12.87 -13.07
N LEU A 40 -19.42 -13.91 -12.75
CA LEU A 40 -19.65 -14.32 -11.36
C LEU A 40 -18.37 -14.86 -10.72
N THR A 41 -17.62 -15.70 -11.42
CA THR A 41 -16.33 -16.22 -10.96
C THR A 41 -15.33 -15.08 -10.74
N THR A 42 -15.30 -14.11 -11.64
CA THR A 42 -14.44 -12.93 -11.51
C THR A 42 -14.85 -12.10 -10.29
N ALA A 43 -16.15 -11.85 -10.08
CA ALA A 43 -16.65 -11.11 -8.91
C ALA A 43 -16.31 -11.82 -7.60
N ALA A 44 -16.46 -13.15 -7.54
CA ALA A 44 -16.14 -13.95 -6.37
C ALA A 44 -14.65 -13.90 -6.02
N ARG A 45 -13.77 -14.06 -7.01
CA ARG A 45 -12.31 -13.98 -6.83
C ARG A 45 -11.89 -12.60 -6.34
N ILE A 46 -12.43 -11.53 -6.93
CA ILE A 46 -12.10 -10.16 -6.54
C ILE A 46 -12.63 -9.85 -5.12
N ALA A 47 -13.85 -10.32 -4.78
CA ALA A 47 -14.39 -10.17 -3.44
C ALA A 47 -13.49 -10.83 -2.38
N ALA A 48 -13.01 -12.05 -2.65
CA ALA A 48 -12.09 -12.76 -1.77
C ALA A 48 -10.77 -12.00 -1.59
N GLN A 49 -10.15 -11.54 -2.66
CA GLN A 49 -8.92 -10.74 -2.61
C GLN A 49 -9.11 -9.43 -1.82
N THR A 50 -10.29 -8.81 -1.93
CA THR A 50 -10.61 -7.57 -1.19
C THR A 50 -10.64 -7.82 0.31
N PHE A 51 -11.35 -8.86 0.77
CA PHE A 51 -11.38 -9.18 2.20
C PHE A 51 -10.02 -9.65 2.74
N GLN A 52 -9.25 -10.43 1.96
CA GLN A 52 -7.88 -10.81 2.33
C GLN A 52 -6.98 -9.57 2.51
N ALA A 53 -7.08 -8.59 1.61
CA ALA A 53 -6.30 -7.35 1.72
C ALA A 53 -6.71 -6.50 2.94
N LEU A 54 -7.99 -6.50 3.31
CA LEU A 54 -8.49 -5.83 4.51
C LEU A 54 -8.03 -6.52 5.80
N ASP A 55 -7.99 -7.86 5.82
CA ASP A 55 -7.48 -8.64 6.97
C ASP A 55 -5.98 -8.41 7.20
N ILE A 56 -5.18 -8.36 6.15
CA ILE A 56 -3.73 -8.04 6.23
C ILE A 56 -3.50 -6.65 6.85
N SER A 57 -4.41 -5.71 6.61
CA SER A 57 -4.34 -4.36 7.19
C SER A 57 -4.89 -4.26 8.64
N HIS A 58 -5.11 -5.40 9.33
CA HIS A 58 -5.71 -5.49 10.66
C HIS A 58 -7.10 -4.83 10.79
N ARG A 59 -7.79 -4.60 9.68
CA ARG A 59 -9.18 -4.14 9.63
C ARG A 59 -10.06 -5.33 9.29
N ARG A 60 -10.65 -5.96 10.29
CA ARG A 60 -11.68 -6.97 10.08
C ARG A 60 -12.94 -6.27 9.55
N ALA A 61 -13.07 -6.20 8.23
CA ALA A 61 -14.30 -5.78 7.61
C ALA A 61 -15.31 -6.93 7.64
N GLU A 62 -16.46 -6.71 8.25
CA GLU A 62 -17.54 -7.69 8.26
C GLU A 62 -18.44 -7.53 7.03
N GLU A 63 -18.50 -6.33 6.46
CA GLU A 63 -19.37 -6.00 5.33
C GLU A 63 -18.73 -4.96 4.42
N ALA A 64 -18.98 -5.06 3.12
CA ALA A 64 -18.68 -4.03 2.13
C ALA A 64 -19.91 -3.77 1.26
N ASP A 65 -20.25 -2.50 1.05
CA ASP A 65 -21.42 -2.06 0.29
C ASP A 65 -20.95 -1.22 -0.92
N LEU A 66 -21.07 -1.79 -2.10
CA LEU A 66 -20.68 -1.17 -3.36
C LEU A 66 -21.92 -0.65 -4.08
N VAL A 67 -22.08 0.67 -4.13
CA VAL A 67 -23.22 1.34 -4.76
C VAL A 67 -22.87 1.75 -6.18
N PHE A 68 -23.68 1.30 -7.15
CA PHE A 68 -23.59 1.63 -8.57
C PHE A 68 -24.76 2.52 -8.97
N GLU A 69 -24.68 3.13 -10.15
CA GLU A 69 -25.76 3.93 -10.69
C GLU A 69 -27.09 3.14 -10.79
N GLN A 70 -27.00 1.85 -11.11
CA GLN A 70 -28.14 1.00 -11.45
C GLN A 70 -28.40 -0.13 -10.43
N GLY A 71 -27.56 -0.27 -9.41
CA GLY A 71 -27.68 -1.37 -8.46
C GLY A 71 -26.70 -1.26 -7.31
N ARG A 72 -26.64 -2.32 -6.53
CA ARG A 72 -25.85 -2.42 -5.31
C ARG A 72 -25.32 -3.84 -5.15
N LEU A 73 -24.02 -3.99 -4.84
CA LEU A 73 -23.43 -5.26 -4.47
C LEU A 73 -23.01 -5.21 -3.01
N ILE A 74 -23.68 -5.99 -2.18
CA ILE A 74 -23.37 -6.10 -0.76
C ILE A 74 -22.59 -7.38 -0.55
N LEU A 75 -21.40 -7.26 0.05
CA LEU A 75 -20.53 -8.37 0.39
C LEU A 75 -20.51 -8.53 1.90
N LYS A 76 -20.73 -9.74 2.41
CA LYS A 76 -20.63 -10.06 3.84
C LYS A 76 -19.59 -11.15 4.07
N ASN A 77 -18.69 -10.90 5.00
CA ASN A 77 -17.66 -11.84 5.38
C ASN A 77 -18.29 -12.97 6.20
N LEU A 78 -18.13 -14.19 5.74
CA LEU A 78 -18.48 -15.42 6.46
C LEU A 78 -17.20 -16.01 7.06
N ARG A 79 -17.33 -16.81 8.12
CA ARG A 79 -16.17 -17.56 8.62
C ARG A 79 -15.77 -18.62 7.58
N GLY A 80 -14.71 -18.32 6.79
CA GLY A 80 -14.21 -19.19 5.73
C GLY A 80 -14.75 -18.93 4.33
N GLY A 81 -15.54 -17.86 4.12
CA GLY A 81 -16.06 -17.49 2.81
C GLY A 81 -16.71 -16.11 2.76
N ILE A 82 -17.36 -15.81 1.65
CA ILE A 82 -18.00 -14.51 1.39
C ILE A 82 -19.36 -14.75 0.76
N LEU A 83 -20.38 -14.04 1.27
CA LEU A 83 -21.69 -13.92 0.67
C LEU A 83 -21.75 -12.62 -0.15
N GLY A 84 -22.05 -12.71 -1.45
CA GLY A 84 -22.35 -11.58 -2.31
C GLY A 84 -23.83 -11.49 -2.62
N ILE A 85 -24.42 -10.29 -2.51
CA ILE A 85 -25.84 -10.03 -2.76
C ILE A 85 -25.97 -8.90 -3.77
N LEU A 86 -26.56 -9.19 -4.91
CA LEU A 86 -26.88 -8.24 -5.98
C LEU A 86 -28.25 -7.62 -5.69
N CYS A 87 -28.32 -6.31 -5.53
CA CYS A 87 -29.52 -5.62 -5.11
C CYS A 87 -29.87 -4.44 -6.04
N ALA A 88 -31.14 -4.04 -6.05
CA ALA A 88 -31.55 -2.75 -6.55
C ALA A 88 -30.96 -1.62 -5.70
N ARG A 89 -30.70 -0.46 -6.30
CA ARG A 89 -30.12 0.71 -5.61
C ARG A 89 -30.94 1.15 -4.40
N THR A 90 -32.26 1.03 -4.49
CA THR A 90 -33.23 1.50 -3.50
C THR A 90 -33.55 0.46 -2.43
N ILE A 91 -32.80 -0.64 -2.32
CA ILE A 91 -33.05 -1.67 -1.32
C ILE A 91 -33.02 -1.10 0.10
N SER A 92 -33.93 -1.56 0.94
CA SER A 92 -33.91 -1.27 2.38
C SER A 92 -32.88 -2.14 3.09
N LEU A 93 -31.73 -1.58 3.45
CA LEU A 93 -30.65 -2.29 4.18
C LEU A 93 -31.14 -2.88 5.53
N PRO A 94 -31.95 -2.16 6.34
CA PRO A 94 -32.48 -2.73 7.56
C PRO A 94 -33.31 -3.99 7.32
N LEU A 95 -34.18 -3.99 6.30
CA LEU A 95 -34.98 -5.15 5.94
C LEU A 95 -34.14 -6.31 5.43
N LEU A 96 -33.17 -6.02 4.56
CA LEU A 96 -32.22 -7.02 4.08
C LEU A 96 -31.47 -7.67 5.26
N ASN A 97 -30.94 -6.86 6.16
CA ASN A 97 -30.17 -7.34 7.30
C ASN A 97 -30.99 -8.18 8.27
N LEU A 98 -32.28 -7.87 8.47
CA LEU A 98 -33.19 -8.70 9.27
C LEU A 98 -33.33 -10.13 8.70
N THR A 99 -33.37 -10.26 7.38
CA THR A 99 -33.47 -11.58 6.71
C THR A 99 -32.11 -12.27 6.62
N VAL A 100 -31.05 -11.53 6.24
CA VAL A 100 -29.73 -12.10 5.95
C VAL A 100 -28.97 -12.52 7.20
N ASN A 101 -29.02 -11.72 8.28
CA ASN A 101 -28.22 -11.99 9.48
C ASN A 101 -28.51 -13.37 10.14
N PRO A 102 -29.75 -13.85 10.25
CA PRO A 102 -30.03 -15.21 10.71
C PRO A 102 -29.50 -16.29 9.76
N LEU A 103 -29.50 -16.02 8.45
CA LEU A 103 -29.04 -16.95 7.41
C LEU A 103 -27.53 -17.06 7.33
N ILE A 104 -26.79 -16.01 7.71
CA ILE A 104 -25.32 -16.01 7.77
C ILE A 104 -24.80 -17.18 8.61
N ARG A 105 -25.41 -17.43 9.77
CA ARG A 105 -25.01 -18.55 10.65
C ARG A 105 -25.22 -19.90 9.96
N LYS A 106 -26.34 -20.06 9.24
CA LYS A 106 -26.66 -21.29 8.51
C LYS A 106 -25.72 -21.47 7.32
N LEU A 107 -25.48 -20.41 6.55
CA LEU A 107 -24.53 -20.41 5.44
C LEU A 107 -23.11 -20.77 5.90
N THR A 108 -22.64 -20.19 7.01
CA THR A 108 -21.34 -20.49 7.60
C THR A 108 -21.26 -21.96 8.04
N ALA A 109 -22.32 -22.53 8.59
CA ALA A 109 -22.36 -23.95 9.01
C ALA A 109 -22.33 -24.91 7.81
N GLU A 110 -22.95 -24.53 6.68
CA GLU A 110 -22.90 -25.30 5.43
C GLU A 110 -21.60 -25.12 4.63
N LEU A 111 -20.83 -24.07 4.88
CA LEU A 111 -19.50 -23.87 4.32
C LEU A 111 -18.54 -24.88 4.95
N LYS A 112 -18.44 -26.08 4.33
CA LYS A 112 -17.41 -27.03 4.71
C LYS A 112 -16.06 -26.43 4.35
N PRO A 113 -15.05 -26.51 5.25
CA PRO A 113 -13.69 -26.12 4.85
C PRO A 113 -13.32 -26.87 3.55
N PRO A 114 -12.58 -26.24 2.62
CA PRO A 114 -12.07 -26.95 1.47
C PRO A 114 -11.39 -28.21 1.98
N LYS A 115 -11.75 -29.40 1.45
CA LYS A 115 -10.99 -30.61 1.72
C LYS A 115 -9.55 -30.24 1.43
N GLU A 116 -8.68 -30.28 2.45
CA GLU A 116 -7.25 -30.23 2.25
C GLU A 116 -6.97 -31.18 1.09
N ALA A 117 -6.42 -30.63 0.01
CA ALA A 117 -5.93 -31.47 -1.06
C ALA A 117 -4.92 -32.41 -0.39
N VAL A 118 -5.29 -33.69 -0.30
CA VAL A 118 -4.40 -34.74 0.18
C VAL A 118 -3.18 -34.64 -0.70
N VAL A 119 -2.10 -34.12 -0.13
CA VAL A 119 -0.78 -34.15 -0.76
C VAL A 119 -0.52 -35.63 -0.96
N PRO A 120 -0.41 -36.16 -2.20
CA PRO A 120 -0.09 -37.55 -2.41
C PRO A 120 1.22 -37.84 -1.68
N PRO A 121 1.34 -39.01 -1.03
CA PRO A 121 2.58 -39.37 -0.30
C PRO A 121 3.76 -39.17 -1.22
N SER A 122 4.76 -38.46 -0.72
CA SER A 122 6.02 -38.15 -1.41
C SER A 122 6.53 -39.34 -2.16
N ALA A 123 6.64 -39.24 -3.47
CA ALA A 123 7.47 -40.10 -4.26
C ALA A 123 8.91 -40.08 -3.67
N PRO A 124 9.67 -41.20 -3.74
CA PRO A 124 11.00 -41.26 -3.15
C PRO A 124 11.87 -40.14 -3.69
N ALA A 125 12.57 -39.49 -2.77
CA ALA A 125 13.41 -38.32 -3.02
C ALA A 125 14.30 -38.54 -4.24
N VAL A 126 13.99 -37.79 -5.30
CA VAL A 126 14.93 -37.58 -6.41
C VAL A 126 16.12 -36.83 -5.80
N PRO A 127 17.38 -37.27 -6.05
CA PRO A 127 18.54 -36.54 -5.55
C PRO A 127 18.44 -35.08 -5.90
N ALA A 128 18.63 -34.21 -4.91
CA ALA A 128 18.58 -32.78 -5.09
C ALA A 128 19.43 -32.41 -6.31
N PRO A 129 18.89 -31.61 -7.26
CA PRO A 129 19.71 -31.08 -8.34
C PRO A 129 20.84 -30.30 -7.69
N ALA A 130 22.06 -30.49 -8.23
CA ALA A 130 23.23 -29.72 -7.82
C ALA A 130 22.88 -28.24 -7.73
N PRO A 131 23.40 -27.52 -6.72
CA PRO A 131 23.05 -26.13 -6.53
C PRO A 131 23.33 -25.37 -7.82
N THR A 132 22.26 -24.91 -8.47
CA THR A 132 22.36 -23.92 -9.54
C THR A 132 23.20 -22.77 -9.00
N PRO A 133 24.19 -22.27 -9.76
CA PRO A 133 25.03 -21.18 -9.30
C PRO A 133 24.10 -20.07 -8.82
N ARG A 134 24.20 -19.71 -7.52
CA ARG A 134 23.55 -18.53 -6.97
C ARG A 134 23.99 -17.36 -7.83
N VAL A 135 23.11 -16.91 -8.73
CA VAL A 135 23.23 -15.59 -9.33
C VAL A 135 23.39 -14.64 -8.14
N ALA A 136 24.51 -13.95 -8.09
CA ALA A 136 24.87 -13.15 -6.94
C ALA A 136 23.69 -12.22 -6.61
N ALA A 137 23.26 -12.20 -5.35
CA ALA A 137 22.10 -11.41 -4.89
C ALA A 137 22.19 -9.92 -5.30
N GLY A 138 23.41 -9.42 -5.56
CA GLY A 138 23.66 -8.09 -6.08
C GLY A 138 23.13 -7.82 -7.50
N THR A 139 23.15 -8.81 -8.39
CA THR A 139 22.68 -8.60 -9.78
C THR A 139 21.16 -8.50 -9.89
N ALA A 140 20.42 -9.24 -9.07
CA ALA A 140 18.96 -9.17 -9.05
C ALA A 140 18.47 -7.83 -8.46
N THR A 141 19.07 -7.36 -7.38
CA THR A 141 18.77 -6.06 -6.77
C THR A 141 19.07 -4.92 -7.75
N GLU A 142 20.23 -4.92 -8.39
CA GLU A 142 20.63 -3.92 -9.38
C GLU A 142 19.68 -3.88 -10.58
N THR A 143 19.25 -5.05 -11.07
CA THR A 143 18.28 -5.14 -12.18
C THR A 143 16.96 -4.49 -11.83
N ILE A 144 16.42 -4.72 -10.61
CA ILE A 144 15.16 -4.11 -10.16
C ILE A 144 15.29 -2.59 -10.08
N TYR A 145 16.34 -2.09 -9.42
CA TYR A 145 16.54 -0.65 -9.27
C TYR A 145 16.82 0.05 -10.59
N THR A 146 17.58 -0.57 -11.51
CA THR A 146 17.80 -0.04 -12.86
C THR A 146 16.49 0.09 -13.64
N ALA A 147 15.60 -0.89 -13.53
CA ALA A 147 14.28 -0.83 -14.15
C ALA A 147 13.43 0.31 -13.53
N LEU A 148 13.45 0.47 -12.20
CA LEU A 148 12.76 1.57 -11.53
C LEU A 148 13.34 2.94 -11.93
N GLU A 149 14.65 3.05 -12.08
CA GLU A 149 15.31 4.28 -12.56
C GLU A 149 14.87 4.63 -13.99
N GLN A 150 14.85 3.66 -14.89
CA GLN A 150 14.43 3.87 -16.28
C GLN A 150 12.99 4.37 -16.34
N GLU A 151 12.08 3.73 -15.62
CA GLU A 151 10.69 4.15 -15.53
C GLU A 151 10.54 5.54 -14.90
N THR A 152 11.28 5.82 -13.84
CA THR A 152 11.31 7.15 -13.21
C THR A 152 11.72 8.23 -14.20
N ARG A 153 12.77 7.99 -15.00
CA ARG A 153 13.22 8.93 -16.02
C ARG A 153 12.18 9.18 -17.10
N GLN A 154 11.47 8.13 -17.54
CA GLN A 154 10.36 8.26 -18.52
C GLN A 154 9.22 9.11 -17.94
N ILE A 155 8.80 8.86 -16.70
CA ILE A 155 7.75 9.64 -16.04
C ILE A 155 8.18 11.11 -15.87
N LEU A 156 9.39 11.37 -15.43
CA LEU A 156 9.89 12.74 -15.25
C LEU A 156 10.01 13.49 -16.57
N GLU A 157 10.38 12.81 -17.65
CA GLU A 157 10.43 13.43 -18.98
C GLU A 157 9.03 13.76 -19.51
N ALA A 158 8.09 12.85 -19.38
CA ALA A 158 6.69 13.12 -19.72
C ALA A 158 6.11 14.28 -18.86
N ALA A 159 6.41 14.31 -17.56
CA ALA A 159 5.97 15.39 -16.68
C ALA A 159 6.48 16.76 -17.14
N ARG A 160 7.72 16.86 -17.66
CA ARG A 160 8.24 18.11 -18.25
C ARG A 160 7.43 18.54 -19.48
N GLN A 161 7.08 17.58 -20.35
CA GLN A 161 6.28 17.86 -21.56
C GLN A 161 4.87 18.34 -21.21
N PHE A 162 4.29 17.80 -20.14
CA PHE A 162 2.99 18.24 -19.61
C PHE A 162 3.08 19.45 -18.67
N GLN A 163 4.28 20.02 -18.46
CA GLN A 163 4.53 21.13 -17.54
C GLN A 163 4.12 20.82 -16.08
N VAL A 164 4.16 19.55 -15.68
CA VAL A 164 3.89 19.07 -14.35
C VAL A 164 5.17 18.96 -13.54
N THR A 165 5.22 19.62 -12.39
CA THR A 165 6.35 19.50 -11.47
C THR A 165 6.24 18.19 -10.71
N LEU A 166 7.16 17.25 -10.95
CA LEU A 166 7.32 16.03 -10.16
C LEU A 166 8.73 15.98 -9.55
N ARG A 167 8.81 15.52 -8.30
CA ARG A 167 10.10 15.16 -7.66
C ARG A 167 10.02 13.72 -7.21
N VAL A 168 11.01 12.94 -7.55
CA VAL A 168 11.11 11.54 -7.18
C VAL A 168 11.41 11.40 -5.69
N LEU A 169 10.83 10.40 -5.07
CA LEU A 169 10.97 10.05 -3.65
C LEU A 169 11.53 8.64 -3.48
N ASN A 170 11.91 8.35 -2.26
CA ASN A 170 12.15 7.03 -1.70
C ASN A 170 13.12 6.15 -2.53
N SER A 171 12.77 4.89 -2.81
CA SER A 171 13.69 3.89 -3.38
C SER A 171 14.41 4.35 -4.66
N ALA A 172 13.66 4.92 -5.61
CA ALA A 172 14.24 5.40 -6.86
C ALA A 172 15.12 6.64 -6.65
N ALA A 173 14.68 7.59 -5.80
CA ALA A 173 15.48 8.76 -5.47
C ALA A 173 16.79 8.37 -4.78
N ILE A 174 16.75 7.42 -3.84
CA ILE A 174 17.92 6.93 -3.10
C ILE A 174 18.89 6.23 -4.04
N TRP A 175 18.39 5.34 -4.91
CA TRP A 175 19.22 4.68 -5.93
C TRP A 175 19.95 5.67 -6.83
N MET A 176 19.22 6.70 -7.29
CA MET A 176 19.78 7.72 -8.20
C MET A 176 20.76 8.68 -7.48
N SER A 177 20.58 8.93 -6.19
CA SER A 177 21.36 9.90 -5.41
C SER A 177 22.52 9.29 -4.64
N CYS A 178 22.59 7.96 -4.49
CA CYS A 178 23.57 7.26 -3.66
C CYS A 178 24.41 6.25 -4.47
N PRO A 179 25.20 6.69 -5.45
CA PRO A 179 25.95 5.78 -6.33
C PRO A 179 27.04 4.99 -5.60
N THR A 180 27.61 5.52 -4.52
CA THR A 180 28.75 4.90 -3.81
C THR A 180 28.33 3.68 -3.03
N TYR A 181 27.23 3.77 -2.28
CA TYR A 181 26.81 2.73 -1.34
C TYR A 181 25.53 1.96 -1.78
N ARG A 182 25.01 2.20 -2.99
CA ARG A 182 23.81 1.52 -3.51
C ARG A 182 23.95 -0.01 -3.58
N HIS A 183 25.18 -0.54 -3.60
CA HIS A 183 25.42 -1.99 -3.55
C HIS A 183 25.01 -2.65 -2.22
N LEU A 184 24.77 -1.85 -1.17
CA LEU A 184 24.27 -2.29 0.14
C LEU A 184 22.73 -2.32 0.20
N LEU A 185 22.02 -1.81 -0.83
CA LEU A 185 20.57 -1.82 -0.89
C LEU A 185 20.03 -3.24 -0.98
N ILE A 186 18.87 -3.43 -0.39
CA ILE A 186 18.08 -4.66 -0.45
C ILE A 186 16.98 -4.43 -1.50
N ALA A 187 16.69 -5.43 -2.33
CA ALA A 187 15.61 -5.33 -3.31
C ALA A 187 14.25 -5.09 -2.63
N PRO A 188 13.41 -4.19 -3.17
CA PRO A 188 12.05 -4.03 -2.70
C PRO A 188 11.21 -5.27 -3.04
N GLU A 189 10.27 -5.61 -2.17
CA GLU A 189 9.35 -6.74 -2.38
C GLU A 189 8.39 -6.50 -3.56
N ARG A 190 8.13 -5.24 -3.89
CA ARG A 190 7.23 -4.82 -4.96
C ARG A 190 7.85 -3.69 -5.76
N LYS A 191 7.55 -3.65 -7.05
CA LYS A 191 7.88 -2.50 -7.90
C LYS A 191 6.96 -1.35 -7.58
N PHE A 192 7.50 -0.30 -7.00
CA PHE A 192 6.74 0.84 -6.52
C PHE A 192 7.54 2.13 -6.68
N LEU A 193 6.93 3.16 -7.23
CA LEU A 193 7.52 4.48 -7.35
C LEU A 193 6.72 5.50 -6.55
N GLU A 194 7.41 6.45 -6.00
CA GLU A 194 6.82 7.54 -5.23
C GLU A 194 7.34 8.87 -5.73
N PHE A 195 6.41 9.79 -5.91
CA PHE A 195 6.69 11.15 -6.32
C PHE A 195 5.98 12.14 -5.39
N ILE A 196 6.40 13.40 -5.47
CA ILE A 196 5.68 14.52 -4.87
C ILE A 196 5.52 15.63 -5.91
N SER A 197 4.37 16.29 -5.88
CA SER A 197 3.98 17.37 -6.77
C SER A 197 3.35 18.52 -5.99
N PRO A 198 3.40 19.77 -6.48
CA PRO A 198 2.50 20.80 -5.99
C PRO A 198 1.03 20.41 -6.17
N GLY A 199 0.20 20.68 -5.17
CA GLY A 199 -1.25 20.41 -5.23
C GLY A 199 -1.96 21.13 -6.39
N THR A 200 -1.38 22.21 -6.90
CA THR A 200 -1.88 22.92 -8.08
C THR A 200 -1.85 22.11 -9.38
N HIS A 201 -1.04 21.03 -9.43
CA HIS A 201 -0.93 20.17 -10.60
C HIS A 201 -1.81 18.90 -10.52
N LYS A 202 -2.62 18.75 -9.47
CA LYS A 202 -3.38 17.52 -9.20
C LYS A 202 -4.25 17.06 -10.36
N ASP A 203 -4.91 18.00 -11.05
CA ASP A 203 -5.82 17.68 -12.15
C ASP A 203 -5.09 17.23 -13.42
N GLN A 204 -3.82 17.64 -13.59
CA GLN A 204 -2.97 17.27 -14.71
C GLN A 204 -2.34 15.87 -14.55
N LEU A 205 -2.24 15.39 -13.31
CA LEU A 205 -1.62 14.09 -13.02
C LEU A 205 -2.36 12.92 -13.68
N SER A 206 -3.69 12.93 -13.70
CA SER A 206 -4.47 11.88 -14.37
C SER A 206 -4.13 11.82 -15.86
N THR A 207 -4.13 12.96 -16.54
CA THR A 207 -3.80 13.03 -17.96
C THR A 207 -2.37 12.57 -18.24
N LEU A 208 -1.42 12.97 -17.39
CA LEU A 208 -0.02 12.54 -17.49
C LEU A 208 0.12 11.01 -17.37
N PHE A 209 -0.43 10.44 -16.30
CA PHE A 209 -0.26 9.00 -16.02
C PHE A 209 -1.08 8.12 -16.95
N GLU A 210 -2.28 8.52 -17.35
CA GLU A 210 -3.08 7.83 -18.36
C GLU A 210 -2.37 7.83 -19.72
N GLY A 211 -1.75 8.95 -20.13
CA GLY A 211 -0.94 9.04 -21.34
C GLY A 211 0.27 8.09 -21.34
N LEU A 212 0.76 7.69 -20.16
CA LEU A 212 1.83 6.71 -19.99
C LEU A 212 1.32 5.26 -19.83
N GLY A 213 0.00 5.03 -19.90
CA GLY A 213 -0.62 3.72 -19.77
C GLY A 213 -0.91 3.27 -18.34
N TYR A 214 -0.82 4.19 -17.36
CA TYR A 214 -1.24 3.94 -15.99
C TYR A 214 -2.75 4.16 -15.84
N GLN A 215 -3.35 3.43 -14.92
CA GLN A 215 -4.75 3.60 -14.51
C GLN A 215 -4.80 4.19 -13.10
N GLY A 216 -5.55 5.26 -12.94
CA GLY A 216 -5.80 5.85 -11.62
C GLY A 216 -6.72 4.98 -10.78
N ASN A 217 -6.43 4.87 -9.49
CA ASN A 217 -7.38 4.30 -8.54
C ASN A 217 -8.43 5.37 -8.18
N TYR A 218 -9.49 5.46 -8.98
CA TYR A 218 -10.47 6.55 -8.89
C TYR A 218 -11.10 6.69 -7.51
N THR A 219 -11.40 5.58 -6.84
CA THR A 219 -11.98 5.61 -5.49
C THR A 219 -10.99 6.17 -4.47
N PHE A 220 -9.76 5.66 -4.48
CA PHE A 220 -8.71 6.13 -3.60
C PHE A 220 -8.38 7.60 -3.87
N ASN A 221 -8.22 7.96 -5.15
CA ASN A 221 -7.86 9.31 -5.57
C ASN A 221 -8.97 10.33 -5.23
N ALA A 222 -10.23 9.94 -5.28
CA ALA A 222 -11.34 10.79 -4.84
C ALA A 222 -11.37 11.00 -3.33
N LEU A 223 -11.05 9.96 -2.54
CA LEU A 223 -11.02 10.04 -1.08
C LEU A 223 -9.82 10.83 -0.54
N HIS A 224 -8.70 10.82 -1.28
CA HIS A 224 -7.44 11.45 -0.89
C HIS A 224 -7.02 12.59 -1.83
N ALA A 225 -7.99 13.20 -2.53
CA ALA A 225 -7.78 14.13 -3.65
C ALA A 225 -6.77 15.27 -3.37
N GLU A 226 -6.66 15.73 -2.14
CA GLU A 226 -5.80 16.85 -1.74
C GLU A 226 -4.44 16.40 -1.14
N GLU A 227 -4.25 15.11 -0.91
CA GLU A 227 -3.06 14.60 -0.22
C GLU A 227 -2.23 13.62 -1.06
N LEU A 228 -2.89 12.73 -1.82
CA LEU A 228 -2.22 11.60 -2.46
C LEU A 228 -3.05 11.04 -3.63
N GLN A 229 -2.40 10.75 -4.74
CA GLN A 229 -2.99 10.04 -5.86
C GLN A 229 -2.22 8.73 -6.13
N HIS A 230 -2.95 7.69 -6.48
CA HIS A 230 -2.43 6.35 -6.74
C HIS A 230 -2.75 5.88 -8.16
N TYR A 231 -1.73 5.34 -8.84
CA TYR A 231 -1.80 4.85 -10.21
C TYR A 231 -1.16 3.47 -10.33
N VAL A 232 -1.67 2.63 -11.24
CA VAL A 232 -1.18 1.28 -11.46
C VAL A 232 -1.00 1.02 -12.95
N HIS A 233 0.13 0.46 -13.35
CA HIS A 233 0.38 -0.04 -14.69
C HIS A 233 0.35 -1.58 -14.68
N ALA A 234 -0.79 -2.16 -15.11
CA ALA A 234 -1.03 -3.60 -14.99
C ALA A 234 0.01 -4.47 -15.71
N GLN A 235 0.39 -4.09 -16.95
CA GLN A 235 1.35 -4.86 -17.75
C GLN A 235 2.79 -4.82 -17.19
N ARG A 236 3.17 -3.75 -16.50
CA ARG A 236 4.52 -3.59 -15.90
C ARG A 236 4.57 -4.03 -14.45
N GLU A 237 3.41 -4.40 -13.87
CA GLU A 237 3.27 -4.72 -12.43
C GLU A 237 3.89 -3.64 -11.54
N LEU A 238 3.63 -2.38 -11.88
CA LEU A 238 4.21 -1.21 -11.25
C LEU A 238 3.11 -0.31 -10.69
N SER A 239 3.26 0.12 -9.45
CA SER A 239 2.40 1.11 -8.82
C SER A 239 3.14 2.41 -8.59
N VAL A 240 2.42 3.52 -8.68
CA VAL A 240 2.94 4.88 -8.47
C VAL A 240 2.06 5.62 -7.49
N ASP A 241 2.66 6.23 -6.49
CA ASP A 241 2.04 7.22 -5.61
C ASP A 241 2.55 8.62 -5.93
N VAL A 242 1.66 9.59 -5.96
CA VAL A 242 2.00 11.00 -6.09
C VAL A 242 1.43 11.76 -4.91
N PHE A 243 2.29 12.11 -3.95
CA PHE A 243 1.94 12.98 -2.83
C PHE A 243 1.77 14.42 -3.29
N LEU A 244 0.90 15.18 -2.64
CA LEU A 244 0.63 16.58 -2.96
C LEU A 244 1.09 17.49 -1.82
N ASN A 245 2.06 18.37 -2.11
CA ASN A 245 2.68 19.34 -1.18
C ASN A 245 3.41 18.72 0.03
N ALA A 246 2.91 17.62 0.59
CA ALA A 246 3.45 16.97 1.78
C ALA A 246 3.44 15.47 1.63
N VAL A 247 4.43 14.80 2.21
CA VAL A 247 4.43 13.34 2.37
C VAL A 247 3.84 13.01 3.73
N LYS A 248 2.72 12.29 3.73
CA LYS A 248 2.03 11.85 4.94
C LYS A 248 1.82 10.34 4.89
N VAL A 249 2.65 9.61 5.62
CA VAL A 249 2.50 8.16 5.81
C VAL A 249 2.17 7.89 7.29
N TYR A 250 3.13 8.02 8.18
CA TYR A 250 2.92 7.95 9.63
C TYR A 250 2.99 9.33 10.30
N HIS A 251 3.67 10.28 9.66
CA HIS A 251 3.79 11.66 10.07
C HIS A 251 3.65 12.56 8.84
N ARG A 252 3.20 13.80 9.04
CA ARG A 252 3.15 14.78 7.96
C ARG A 252 4.49 15.50 7.84
N LEU A 253 5.08 15.45 6.64
CA LEU A 253 6.26 16.21 6.26
C LEU A 253 5.90 17.15 5.11
N ASP A 254 5.81 18.43 5.37
CA ASP A 254 5.56 19.45 4.35
C ASP A 254 6.83 19.68 3.54
N LEU A 255 6.72 19.56 2.21
CA LEU A 255 7.81 19.73 1.27
C LEU A 255 7.51 20.80 0.21
N SER A 256 6.47 21.61 0.40
CA SER A 256 6.02 22.63 -0.57
C SER A 256 7.14 23.58 -0.98
N ALA A 257 7.94 24.05 -0.03
CA ALA A 257 9.07 24.94 -0.31
C ALA A 257 10.19 24.27 -1.11
N GLN A 258 10.38 22.95 -0.96
CA GLN A 258 11.42 22.17 -1.63
C GLN A 258 11.05 21.85 -3.09
N LEU A 259 9.78 21.90 -3.46
CA LEU A 259 9.30 21.59 -4.81
C LEU A 259 9.78 22.59 -5.87
N THR A 260 10.18 23.77 -5.47
CA THR A 260 10.81 24.77 -6.36
C THR A 260 12.23 24.37 -6.82
N ARG A 261 12.89 23.47 -6.10
CA ARG A 261 14.22 22.97 -6.43
C ARG A 261 14.14 21.89 -7.52
N PRO A 262 15.21 21.68 -8.33
CA PRO A 262 15.23 20.64 -9.36
C PRO A 262 15.18 19.21 -8.79
N ALA A 263 15.69 19.01 -7.56
CA ALA A 263 15.63 17.75 -6.82
C ALA A 263 15.38 18.04 -5.33
N LEU A 264 14.86 17.04 -4.61
CA LEU A 264 14.70 17.14 -3.16
C LEU A 264 16.07 17.10 -2.47
N PRO A 265 16.26 17.86 -1.41
CA PRO A 265 17.49 17.81 -0.63
C PRO A 265 17.58 16.50 0.17
N LYS A 266 18.79 16.09 0.53
CA LYS A 266 19.08 14.82 1.20
C LYS A 266 18.35 14.63 2.53
N GLU A 267 18.21 15.70 3.32
CA GLU A 267 17.47 15.69 4.59
C GLU A 267 15.97 15.41 4.38
N ALA A 268 15.38 15.92 3.30
CA ALA A 268 14.02 15.60 2.95
C ALA A 268 13.87 14.12 2.56
N LEU A 269 14.79 13.58 1.74
CA LEU A 269 14.81 12.15 1.41
C LEU A 269 14.98 11.28 2.65
N LEU A 270 15.86 11.67 3.57
CA LEU A 270 16.05 10.95 4.83
C LEU A 270 14.78 10.98 5.69
N LEU A 271 14.16 12.16 5.86
CA LEU A 271 12.94 12.32 6.66
C LEU A 271 11.74 11.59 6.06
N THR A 272 11.58 11.54 4.73
CA THR A 272 10.50 10.78 4.10
C THR A 272 10.57 9.27 4.43
N ARG A 273 11.76 8.75 4.72
CA ARG A 273 11.95 7.36 5.14
C ARG A 273 11.96 7.19 6.66
N LEU A 274 12.51 8.12 7.42
CA LEU A 274 12.55 8.06 8.89
C LEU A 274 11.17 8.16 9.54
N GLN A 275 10.14 8.65 8.84
CA GLN A 275 8.78 8.73 9.36
C GLN A 275 8.09 7.37 9.58
N TYR A 276 8.61 6.29 9.01
CA TYR A 276 7.96 4.97 9.06
C TYR A 276 8.08 4.36 10.45
N VAL A 277 6.97 4.04 11.09
CA VAL A 277 6.91 3.33 12.37
C VAL A 277 7.12 1.84 12.19
N GLU A 278 6.46 1.28 11.17
CA GLU A 278 6.66 -0.11 10.72
C GLU A 278 7.76 -0.13 9.65
N THR A 279 8.86 -0.79 9.97
CA THR A 279 10.06 -0.80 9.14
C THR A 279 10.34 -2.19 8.58
N THR A 280 10.82 -2.24 7.34
CA THR A 280 11.31 -3.45 6.68
C THR A 280 12.83 -3.41 6.56
N PRO A 281 13.51 -4.56 6.38
CA PRO A 281 14.95 -4.57 6.12
C PRO A 281 15.35 -3.73 4.90
N HIS A 282 14.51 -3.70 3.86
CA HIS A 282 14.69 -2.86 2.68
C HIS A 282 14.73 -1.37 3.04
N LEU A 283 13.72 -0.87 3.76
CA LEU A 283 13.65 0.53 4.19
C LEU A 283 14.82 0.92 5.10
N LEU A 284 15.22 0.04 6.02
CA LEU A 284 16.36 0.29 6.90
C LEU A 284 17.69 0.33 6.13
N ALA A 285 17.84 -0.50 5.09
CA ALA A 285 19.02 -0.45 4.21
C ALA A 285 19.08 0.86 3.41
N GLU A 286 17.94 1.36 2.91
CA GLU A 286 17.86 2.66 2.24
C GLU A 286 18.28 3.81 3.16
N LEU A 287 17.81 3.80 4.41
CA LEU A 287 18.20 4.79 5.41
C LEU A 287 19.70 4.73 5.72
N ALA A 288 20.25 3.54 5.86
CA ALA A 288 21.67 3.35 6.10
C ALA A 288 22.54 3.84 4.92
N VAL A 289 22.11 3.57 3.69
CA VAL A 289 22.78 4.04 2.47
C VAL A 289 22.76 5.56 2.37
N LEU A 290 21.61 6.21 2.67
CA LEU A 290 21.52 7.67 2.75
C LEU A 290 22.47 8.26 3.81
N LEU A 291 22.58 7.59 4.97
CA LEU A 291 23.53 8.04 6.00
C LEU A 291 24.99 7.93 5.56
N LEU A 292 25.36 6.88 4.84
CA LEU A 292 26.71 6.67 4.35
C LEU A 292 27.13 7.60 3.20
N GLU A 293 26.19 7.90 2.29
CA GLU A 293 26.49 8.63 1.05
C GLU A 293 26.86 10.09 1.29
N PHE A 294 26.22 10.72 2.30
CA PHE A 294 26.36 12.16 2.51
C PHE A 294 27.17 12.51 3.77
N ASP A 295 27.84 13.67 3.73
CA ASP A 295 28.49 14.23 4.90
C ASP A 295 27.46 14.98 5.77
N TRP A 296 26.92 14.27 6.75
CA TRP A 296 25.96 14.83 7.71
C TRP A 296 26.63 15.69 8.79
N LYS A 297 27.85 15.32 9.21
CA LYS A 297 28.56 16.05 10.25
C LYS A 297 29.06 17.41 9.76
N GLY A 298 29.37 17.53 8.47
CA GLY A 298 29.77 18.78 7.83
C GLY A 298 28.61 19.67 7.40
N ASP A 299 27.40 19.12 7.19
CA ASP A 299 26.23 19.87 6.70
C ASP A 299 25.30 20.26 7.84
N GLN A 300 25.64 21.33 8.54
CA GLN A 300 24.87 21.85 9.67
C GLN A 300 23.43 22.23 9.29
N ALA A 301 23.18 22.72 8.08
CA ALA A 301 21.86 23.15 7.62
C ALA A 301 20.91 21.97 7.43
N ALA A 302 21.39 20.88 6.82
CA ALA A 302 20.62 19.65 6.65
C ALA A 302 20.26 19.04 8.00
N VAL A 303 21.22 18.99 8.93
CA VAL A 303 21.02 18.46 10.28
C VAL A 303 20.06 19.34 11.10
N ALA A 304 20.19 20.67 11.02
CA ALA A 304 19.33 21.59 11.74
C ALA A 304 17.84 21.37 11.40
N SER A 305 17.49 21.05 10.15
CA SER A 305 16.13 20.74 9.73
C SER A 305 15.58 19.49 10.44
N ILE A 306 16.40 18.44 10.61
CA ILE A 306 16.02 17.21 11.32
C ILE A 306 15.86 17.49 12.82
N LEU A 307 16.82 18.24 13.41
CA LEU A 307 16.80 18.59 14.84
C LEU A 307 15.57 19.45 15.17
N GLN A 308 15.26 20.44 14.35
CA GLN A 308 14.09 21.29 14.52
C GLN A 308 12.82 20.44 14.58
N LEU A 309 12.61 19.59 13.57
CA LEU A 309 11.41 18.73 13.50
C LEU A 309 11.28 17.84 14.74
N CYS A 310 12.36 17.20 15.16
CA CYS A 310 12.39 16.34 16.35
C CYS A 310 12.27 17.11 17.67
N SER A 311 12.59 18.42 17.70
CA SER A 311 12.44 19.26 18.88
C SER A 311 11.05 19.86 19.05
N GLU A 312 10.31 20.00 17.95
CA GLU A 312 8.96 20.57 17.92
C GLU A 312 7.87 19.50 18.07
N ASP A 313 8.11 18.27 17.55
CA ASP A 313 7.15 17.18 17.57
C ASP A 313 7.71 15.90 18.22
N TRP A 314 7.07 15.48 19.32
CA TRP A 314 7.45 14.29 20.07
C TRP A 314 7.26 12.99 19.26
N GLY A 315 6.26 12.93 18.39
CA GLY A 315 6.00 11.76 17.54
C GLY A 315 7.14 11.55 16.53
N TRP A 316 7.58 12.62 15.88
CA TRP A 316 8.77 12.58 15.04
C TRP A 316 10.01 12.17 15.81
N TYR A 317 10.27 12.79 16.97
CA TYR A 317 11.38 12.42 17.82
C TYR A 317 11.38 10.92 18.15
N LYS A 318 10.25 10.41 18.63
CA LYS A 318 10.10 9.00 19.01
C LYS A 318 10.38 8.06 17.84
N THR A 319 9.78 8.34 16.69
CA THR A 319 9.92 7.50 15.49
C THR A 319 11.33 7.54 14.92
N VAL A 320 11.94 8.74 14.83
CA VAL A 320 13.32 8.90 14.33
C VAL A 320 14.31 8.18 15.22
N THR A 321 14.26 8.39 16.54
CA THR A 321 15.20 7.76 17.48
C THR A 321 15.06 6.23 17.50
N MET A 322 13.84 5.70 17.43
CA MET A 322 13.62 4.26 17.28
C MET A 322 14.24 3.72 15.98
N ASN A 323 14.08 4.43 14.88
CA ASN A 323 14.60 3.99 13.57
C ASN A 323 16.13 4.07 13.52
N LEU A 324 16.76 5.07 14.12
CA LEU A 324 18.23 5.13 14.22
C LEU A 324 18.80 3.89 14.92
N SER A 325 18.15 3.40 15.98
CA SER A 325 18.54 2.14 16.63
C SER A 325 18.40 0.94 15.67
N LYS A 326 17.25 0.81 15.01
CA LYS A 326 16.99 -0.30 14.07
C LYS A 326 17.96 -0.29 12.88
N ILE A 327 18.32 0.90 12.36
CA ILE A 327 19.31 1.07 11.28
C ILE A 327 20.68 0.54 11.75
N ALA A 328 21.12 0.94 12.94
CA ALA A 328 22.37 0.47 13.51
C ALA A 328 22.40 -1.05 13.69
N ASP A 329 21.30 -1.65 14.14
CA ASP A 329 21.18 -3.11 14.31
C ASP A 329 21.21 -3.84 12.96
N LEU A 330 20.52 -3.34 11.94
CA LEU A 330 20.61 -3.90 10.58
C LEU A 330 22.03 -3.83 10.03
N ALA A 331 22.70 -2.69 10.21
CA ALA A 331 24.07 -2.51 9.74
C ALA A 331 25.04 -3.50 10.38
N ARG A 332 24.93 -3.71 11.69
CA ARG A 332 25.74 -4.73 12.40
C ARG A 332 25.49 -6.14 11.90
N ALA A 333 24.25 -6.44 11.51
CA ALA A 333 23.88 -7.77 11.06
C ALA A 333 24.22 -8.08 9.61
N ARG A 334 24.31 -7.06 8.74
CA ARG A 334 24.33 -7.28 7.29
C ARG A 334 25.44 -6.57 6.51
N PHE A 335 25.98 -5.47 7.04
CA PHE A 335 26.95 -4.67 6.29
C PHE A 335 28.39 -5.11 6.59
N PRO A 336 29.33 -4.89 5.65
CA PRO A 336 30.74 -5.05 5.93
C PRO A 336 31.19 -4.20 7.12
N SER A 337 32.22 -4.60 7.82
CA SER A 337 32.62 -4.04 9.10
C SER A 337 32.88 -2.53 9.08
N ALA A 338 33.49 -2.02 8.00
CA ALA A 338 33.80 -0.59 7.87
C ALA A 338 32.54 0.27 7.71
N GLU A 339 31.62 -0.14 6.82
CA GLU A 339 30.35 0.54 6.57
C GLU A 339 29.45 0.43 7.80
N SER A 340 29.40 -0.76 8.41
CA SER A 340 28.64 -1.00 9.64
C SER A 340 29.08 -0.04 10.76
N ALA A 341 30.38 0.07 11.01
CA ALA A 341 30.92 0.97 12.04
C ALA A 341 30.55 2.43 11.78
N ARG A 342 30.64 2.88 10.50
CA ARG A 342 30.26 4.25 10.12
C ARG A 342 28.77 4.51 10.29
N VAL A 343 27.89 3.57 9.90
CA VAL A 343 26.44 3.72 10.11
C VAL A 343 26.10 3.82 11.57
N VAL A 344 26.69 2.95 12.41
CA VAL A 344 26.49 2.95 13.86
C VAL A 344 26.92 4.28 14.48
N ASP A 345 28.13 4.79 14.11
CA ASP A 345 28.62 6.07 14.57
C ASP A 345 27.70 7.24 14.18
N LEU A 346 27.23 7.26 12.91
CA LEU A 346 26.32 8.29 12.43
C LEU A 346 24.96 8.23 13.13
N CYS A 347 24.39 7.04 13.34
CA CYS A 347 23.14 6.87 14.08
C CYS A 347 23.26 7.35 15.53
N GLN A 348 24.33 6.98 16.21
CA GLN A 348 24.60 7.41 17.60
C GLN A 348 24.80 8.92 17.67
N TRP A 349 25.62 9.46 16.77
CA TRP A 349 25.87 10.90 16.69
C TRP A 349 24.57 11.68 16.46
N LEU A 350 23.76 11.29 15.47
CA LEU A 350 22.50 11.99 15.17
C LEU A 350 21.50 11.87 16.32
N ALA A 351 21.39 10.71 16.95
CA ALA A 351 20.55 10.51 18.13
C ALA A 351 20.99 11.41 19.29
N GLN A 352 22.30 11.56 19.51
CA GLN A 352 22.86 12.47 20.52
C GLN A 352 22.49 13.93 20.20
N GLN A 353 22.69 14.39 18.95
CA GLN A 353 22.31 15.74 18.52
C GLN A 353 20.81 16.01 18.75
N ILE A 354 19.95 15.03 18.40
CA ILE A 354 18.51 15.13 18.64
C ILE A 354 18.21 15.23 20.13
N ASN A 355 18.86 14.46 20.99
CA ASN A 355 18.64 14.49 22.44
C ASN A 355 19.09 15.80 23.07
N ASP A 356 20.23 16.33 22.66
CA ASP A 356 20.83 17.55 23.19
C ASP A 356 20.10 18.83 22.76
N THR A 357 19.34 18.76 21.65
CA THR A 357 18.55 19.89 21.17
C THR A 357 17.41 20.23 22.14
N PRO A 358 17.28 21.49 22.60
CA PRO A 358 16.18 21.92 23.46
C PRO A 358 14.81 21.64 22.87
N LYS A 359 13.90 21.10 23.69
CA LYS A 359 12.54 20.72 23.27
C LYS A 359 11.52 21.81 23.56
N THR A 360 10.57 22.00 22.64
CA THR A 360 9.46 22.94 22.83
C THR A 360 8.54 22.52 23.98
N LEU A 361 7.78 23.45 24.54
CA LEU A 361 6.78 23.17 25.57
C LEU A 361 5.74 22.15 25.08
N ARG A 362 5.27 22.30 23.84
CA ARG A 362 4.33 21.36 23.21
C ARG A 362 4.90 19.94 23.18
N TRP A 363 6.15 19.78 22.82
CA TRP A 363 6.85 18.49 22.83
C TRP A 363 6.88 17.91 24.25
N GLN A 364 7.26 18.71 25.26
CA GLN A 364 7.35 18.27 26.65
C GLN A 364 6.00 17.82 27.21
N MET A 365 4.92 18.56 26.92
CA MET A 365 3.55 18.17 27.30
C MET A 365 3.14 16.86 26.64
N ARG A 366 3.45 16.66 25.35
CA ARG A 366 3.16 15.42 24.64
C ARG A 366 3.97 14.24 25.19
N ALA A 367 5.21 14.47 25.56
CA ALA A 367 6.10 13.45 26.13
C ALA A 367 5.56 12.86 27.45
N GLN A 368 4.83 13.64 28.26
CA GLN A 368 4.20 13.17 29.50
C GLN A 368 3.16 12.07 29.27
N LEU A 369 2.51 12.05 28.10
CA LEU A 369 1.56 11.01 27.74
C LEU A 369 2.25 9.72 27.28
N GLY A 370 3.51 9.81 26.90
CA GLY A 370 4.35 8.67 26.48
C GLY A 370 3.71 7.85 25.36
N ASP A 371 3.99 6.56 25.36
CA ASP A 371 3.52 5.58 24.40
C ASP A 371 2.04 5.16 24.64
N GLY A 372 1.44 5.56 25.76
CA GLY A 372 0.04 5.26 26.08
C GLY A 372 -0.97 5.91 25.14
N VAL A 373 -0.56 6.96 24.43
CA VAL A 373 -1.38 7.61 23.40
C VAL A 373 -0.65 7.50 22.06
N ARG A 374 -1.34 7.02 21.05
CA ARG A 374 -0.79 6.88 19.70
C ARG A 374 -0.19 8.19 19.20
N TRP A 375 1.03 8.14 18.65
CA TRP A 375 1.81 9.32 18.24
C TRP A 375 1.99 9.46 16.73
N TYR A 376 1.38 8.57 15.95
CA TYR A 376 1.49 8.53 14.50
C TYR A 376 0.15 8.27 13.84
N ASP A 377 0.02 8.68 12.61
CA ASP A 377 -1.14 8.40 11.77
C ASP A 377 -1.11 6.96 11.23
N THR A 378 -2.25 6.46 10.81
CA THR A 378 -2.31 5.22 10.05
C THR A 378 -2.12 5.56 8.57
N PRO A 379 -1.20 4.89 7.87
CA PRO A 379 -1.07 5.06 6.43
C PRO A 379 -2.42 4.86 5.73
N PRO A 380 -2.75 5.65 4.72
CA PRO A 380 -3.95 5.43 3.94
C PRO A 380 -3.90 4.04 3.30
N VAL A 381 -4.95 3.26 3.50
CA VAL A 381 -5.07 1.96 2.85
C VAL A 381 -5.32 2.22 1.38
N ARG A 382 -4.36 1.88 0.56
CA ARG A 382 -4.54 1.79 -0.88
C ARG A 382 -5.45 0.60 -1.11
N TYR A 383 -6.74 0.88 -1.31
CA TYR A 383 -7.66 -0.18 -1.72
C TYR A 383 -7.08 -0.80 -2.98
N PRO A 384 -6.89 -2.12 -3.02
CA PRO A 384 -6.34 -2.76 -4.20
C PRO A 384 -7.21 -2.39 -5.41
N SER A 385 -6.61 -2.33 -6.59
CA SER A 385 -7.29 -2.24 -7.90
C SER A 385 -8.46 -3.26 -8.05
N THR A 386 -8.54 -4.24 -7.16
CA THR A 386 -9.63 -5.18 -6.95
C THR A 386 -10.99 -4.53 -6.66
N LEU A 387 -11.06 -3.40 -5.93
CA LEU A 387 -12.34 -2.69 -5.71
C LEU A 387 -12.81 -1.95 -6.97
N ASP A 388 -11.90 -1.38 -7.74
CA ASP A 388 -12.23 -0.78 -9.03
C ASP A 388 -12.59 -1.88 -10.05
N ALA A 389 -11.94 -3.04 -10.01
CA ALA A 389 -12.33 -4.20 -10.81
C ALA A 389 -13.71 -4.75 -10.39
N LEU A 390 -14.03 -4.81 -9.10
CA LEU A 390 -15.38 -5.13 -8.62
C LEU A 390 -16.42 -4.12 -9.10
N ARG A 391 -16.12 -2.82 -9.05
CA ARG A 391 -16.98 -1.79 -9.60
C ARG A 391 -17.20 -1.98 -11.10
N HIS A 392 -16.15 -2.27 -11.85
CA HIS A 392 -16.25 -2.50 -13.30
C HIS A 392 -17.11 -3.72 -13.60
N VAL A 393 -16.89 -4.85 -12.92
CA VAL A 393 -17.71 -6.07 -13.07
C VAL A 393 -19.15 -5.81 -12.64
N GLY A 394 -19.36 -5.10 -11.52
CA GLY A 394 -20.69 -4.72 -11.04
C GLY A 394 -21.41 -3.83 -12.06
N MET A 395 -20.76 -2.83 -12.64
CA MET A 395 -21.33 -2.01 -13.71
C MET A 395 -21.69 -2.86 -14.93
N GLN A 396 -20.87 -3.82 -15.33
CA GLN A 396 -21.19 -4.74 -16.44
C GLN A 396 -22.40 -5.62 -16.14
N ILE A 397 -22.50 -6.15 -14.91
CA ILE A 397 -23.65 -6.96 -14.46
C ILE A 397 -24.93 -6.13 -14.50
N PHE A 398 -24.93 -4.93 -13.94
CA PHE A 398 -26.12 -4.09 -13.86
C PHE A 398 -26.49 -3.39 -15.17
N SER A 399 -25.52 -3.11 -16.05
CA SER A 399 -25.80 -2.48 -17.36
C SER A 399 -26.55 -3.40 -18.34
N ARG A 400 -26.28 -4.71 -18.27
CA ARG A 400 -26.94 -5.72 -19.12
C ARG A 400 -28.37 -6.05 -18.67
N GLY A 401 -28.76 -5.70 -17.46
CA GLY A 401 -30.15 -5.88 -16.97
C GLY A 401 -31.18 -4.92 -17.55
N ARG A 402 -30.80 -3.98 -18.43
CA ARG A 402 -31.71 -3.03 -19.11
C ARG A 402 -32.30 -3.51 -20.44
N THR A 403 -31.92 -4.68 -20.92
CA THR A 403 -32.34 -5.17 -22.24
C THR A 403 -33.42 -6.25 -22.16
N VAL A 404 -34.32 -6.17 -21.14
CA VAL A 404 -35.56 -6.97 -21.11
C VAL A 404 -36.74 -6.08 -20.78
#